data_5ee6a67fa5566e4c46b05c239bd0fe7a
#
_entry.id   5ee6a67fa5566e4c46b05c239bd0fe7a
#
_cell.length_a   1.000
_cell.length_b   1.000
_cell.length_c   1.000
_cell.angle_alpha   90.00
_cell.angle_beta   90.00
_cell.angle_gamma   90.00
#
_symmetry.space_group_name_H-M   'P 1'
#
loop_
_entity.id
_entity.type
_entity.pdbx_description
1 polymer ?
#
loop_
_entity_poly.entity_id
_entity_poly.type
_entity_poly.pdbx_seq_one_letter_code
_entity_poly.pdbx_strand_id
1 'polypeptide(L)'
;VFPGGVGTAEEILYLLGILLREENAGLPFPLILTGPTIAAPYFEQIDKFIRLTLGDAAAARYEIITGDPVAVAKKMTAGIKRVREYRIAHKDSFFFNWAIDVPLEYQQPFVPSHEAMAALDLHHGRPAHALAADLRRAFSGIVAGNVKEDGMRRIEQFGPFEIHGDPDMMHALDALLRAFVEQRRMKIAGEYRPCYRVLS
;
A
#
# COMPACT_ATOMS: atom_id res chain seq x y z
N VAL A 1 7.48 9.31 0.05
CA VAL A 1 6.05 9.31 0.43
C VAL A 1 5.89 10.10 1.71
N PHE A 2 4.90 11.00 1.76
CA PHE A 2 4.55 11.79 2.93
C PHE A 2 3.34 11.18 3.66
N PRO A 3 3.15 11.50 4.97
CA PRO A 3 2.03 10.97 5.72
C PRO A 3 0.70 11.50 5.17
N GLY A 4 -0.22 10.60 4.97
CA GLY A 4 -1.57 10.90 4.48
C GLY A 4 -2.64 10.15 5.29
N GLY A 5 -3.53 9.47 4.60
CA GLY A 5 -4.57 8.62 5.17
C GLY A 5 -4.55 7.23 4.54
N VAL A 6 -5.72 6.63 4.42
CA VAL A 6 -5.89 5.30 3.81
C VAL A 6 -5.39 5.27 2.37
N GLY A 7 -5.63 6.33 1.57
CA GLY A 7 -5.12 6.41 0.19
C GLY A 7 -3.60 6.35 0.09
N THR A 8 -2.87 6.95 1.05
CA THR A 8 -1.40 6.84 1.06
C THR A 8 -0.93 5.43 1.40
N ALA A 9 -1.63 4.70 2.27
CA ALA A 9 -1.34 3.28 2.50
C ALA A 9 -1.61 2.46 1.23
N GLU A 10 -2.68 2.76 0.51
CA GLU A 10 -2.97 2.18 -0.82
C GLU A 10 -1.82 2.41 -1.81
N GLU A 11 -1.28 3.65 -1.87
CA GLU A 11 -0.14 3.99 -2.74
C GLU A 11 1.14 3.23 -2.36
N ILE A 12 1.42 3.07 -1.06
CA ILE A 12 2.58 2.29 -0.58
C ILE A 12 2.43 0.82 -0.99
N LEU A 13 1.26 0.22 -0.80
CA LEU A 13 0.96 -1.15 -1.22
C LEU A 13 1.06 -1.32 -2.73
N TYR A 14 0.63 -0.32 -3.51
CA TYR A 14 0.78 -0.30 -4.95
C TYR A 14 2.25 -0.35 -5.38
N LEU A 15 3.09 0.50 -4.78
CA LEU A 15 4.52 0.49 -5.04
C LEU A 15 5.17 -0.85 -4.65
N LEU A 16 4.80 -1.42 -3.49
CA LEU A 16 5.31 -2.72 -3.05
C LEU A 16 4.87 -3.84 -4.00
N GLY A 17 3.62 -3.83 -4.47
CA GLY A 17 3.13 -4.77 -5.46
C GLY A 17 3.94 -4.77 -6.75
N ILE A 18 4.46 -3.61 -7.18
CA ILE A 18 5.36 -3.49 -8.33
C ILE A 18 6.77 -3.94 -7.97
N LEU A 19 7.34 -3.44 -6.86
CA LEU A 19 8.76 -3.63 -6.51
C LEU A 19 9.10 -5.04 -6.02
N LEU A 20 8.12 -5.83 -5.59
CA LEU A 20 8.29 -7.20 -5.12
C LEU A 20 8.17 -8.24 -6.23
N ARG A 21 7.82 -7.85 -7.46
CA ARG A 21 7.81 -8.75 -8.60
C ARG A 21 9.24 -9.19 -8.94
N GLU A 22 9.39 -10.43 -9.44
CA GLU A 22 10.71 -10.98 -9.79
C GLU A 22 11.45 -10.09 -10.77
N GLU A 23 10.76 -9.54 -11.76
CA GLU A 23 11.31 -8.66 -12.79
C GLU A 23 11.90 -7.37 -12.20
N ASN A 24 11.36 -6.90 -11.07
CA ASN A 24 11.74 -5.66 -10.42
C ASN A 24 12.58 -5.85 -9.14
N ALA A 25 12.63 -7.07 -8.61
CA ALA A 25 13.22 -7.34 -7.29
C ALA A 25 14.70 -6.93 -7.19
N GLY A 26 15.45 -7.08 -8.28
CA GLY A 26 16.86 -6.70 -8.36
C GLY A 26 17.11 -5.22 -8.65
N LEU A 27 16.09 -4.43 -9.00
CA LEU A 27 16.24 -3.03 -9.37
C LEU A 27 16.42 -2.14 -8.13
N PRO A 28 17.45 -1.27 -8.08
CA PRO A 28 17.57 -0.29 -7.03
C PRO A 28 16.50 0.78 -7.17
N PHE A 29 15.64 0.91 -6.16
CA PHE A 29 14.58 1.90 -6.12
C PHE A 29 14.55 2.57 -4.75
N PRO A 30 15.03 3.82 -4.60
CA PRO A 30 15.00 4.50 -3.32
C PRO A 30 13.56 4.90 -2.96
N LEU A 31 13.00 4.27 -1.94
CA LEU A 31 11.69 4.58 -1.40
C LEU A 31 11.82 5.00 0.05
N ILE A 32 11.45 6.24 0.37
CA ILE A 32 11.52 6.79 1.72
C ILE A 32 10.12 7.25 2.14
N LEU A 33 9.68 6.75 3.28
CA LEU A 33 8.50 7.21 3.99
C LEU A 33 8.95 8.29 4.97
N THR A 34 8.51 9.53 4.79
CA THR A 34 9.04 10.67 5.53
C THR A 34 7.99 11.71 5.88
N GLY A 35 8.25 12.44 6.94
CA GLY A 35 7.41 13.54 7.41
C GLY A 35 7.96 14.17 8.68
N PRO A 36 7.25 15.11 9.29
CA PRO A 36 7.63 15.65 10.60
C PRO A 36 7.60 14.54 11.67
N THR A 37 8.28 14.75 12.79
CA THR A 37 8.38 13.75 13.88
C THR A 37 7.01 13.26 14.37
N ILE A 38 6.00 14.11 14.37
CA ILE A 38 4.62 13.76 14.75
C ILE A 38 3.99 12.71 13.81
N ALA A 39 4.58 12.46 12.65
CA ALA A 39 4.12 11.44 11.71
C ALA A 39 4.68 10.03 12.00
N ALA A 40 5.62 9.89 12.95
CA ALA A 40 6.22 8.60 13.28
C ALA A 40 5.16 7.52 13.59
N PRO A 41 4.16 7.74 14.47
CA PRO A 41 3.14 6.73 14.78
C PRO A 41 2.34 6.27 13.55
N TYR A 42 2.14 7.15 12.56
CA TYR A 42 1.47 6.79 11.31
C TYR A 42 2.28 5.76 10.50
N PHE A 43 3.55 6.01 10.33
CA PHE A 43 4.41 5.09 9.58
C PHE A 43 4.72 3.80 10.35
N GLU A 44 4.80 3.85 11.67
CA GLU A 44 4.96 2.68 12.52
C GLU A 44 3.79 1.70 12.37
N GLN A 45 2.56 2.21 12.29
CA GLN A 45 1.38 1.37 12.07
C GLN A 45 1.40 0.73 10.68
N ILE A 46 1.81 1.48 9.65
CA ILE A 46 1.95 0.96 8.29
C ILE A 46 3.06 -0.09 8.22
N ASP A 47 4.22 0.16 8.82
CA ASP A 47 5.35 -0.78 8.85
C ASP A 47 4.96 -2.09 9.55
N LYS A 48 4.29 -1.99 10.70
CA LYS A 48 3.76 -3.15 11.42
C LYS A 48 2.81 -3.97 10.56
N PHE A 49 1.89 -3.31 9.86
CA PHE A 49 0.95 -3.95 8.95
C PHE A 49 1.68 -4.65 7.79
N ILE A 50 2.62 -3.98 7.13
CA ILE A 50 3.38 -4.53 6.01
C ILE A 50 4.21 -5.75 6.45
N ARG A 51 4.88 -5.68 7.61
CA ARG A 51 5.65 -6.82 8.13
C ARG A 51 4.79 -8.03 8.42
N LEU A 52 3.61 -7.80 8.99
CA LEU A 52 2.69 -8.89 9.31
C LEU A 52 2.12 -9.52 8.03
N THR A 53 1.75 -8.72 7.04
CA THR A 53 1.05 -9.21 5.85
C THR A 53 1.98 -9.65 4.73
N LEU A 54 3.05 -8.87 4.46
CA LEU A 54 3.95 -9.07 3.33
C LEU A 54 5.36 -9.54 3.74
N GLY A 55 5.68 -9.51 5.04
CA GLY A 55 6.94 -9.95 5.58
C GLY A 55 8.09 -8.95 5.50
N ASP A 56 9.24 -9.34 6.06
CA ASP A 56 10.42 -8.48 6.16
C ASP A 56 11.05 -8.13 4.81
N ALA A 57 10.91 -8.98 3.81
CA ALA A 57 11.39 -8.70 2.46
C ALA A 57 10.68 -7.47 1.84
N ALA A 58 9.39 -7.30 2.10
CA ALA A 58 8.64 -6.11 1.70
C ALA A 58 9.07 -4.88 2.50
N ALA A 59 9.25 -5.02 3.82
CA ALA A 59 9.70 -3.94 4.67
C ALA A 59 11.14 -3.46 4.35
N ALA A 60 11.98 -4.32 3.78
CA ALA A 60 13.32 -3.96 3.30
C ALA A 60 13.32 -3.08 2.04
N ARG A 61 12.17 -2.90 1.37
CA ARG A 61 12.06 -2.08 0.15
C ARG A 61 11.96 -0.58 0.40
N TYR A 62 11.76 -0.14 1.65
CA TYR A 62 11.65 1.26 2.02
C TYR A 62 12.43 1.58 3.29
N GLU A 63 12.69 2.87 3.53
CA GLU A 63 13.23 3.39 4.78
C GLU A 63 12.22 4.39 5.37
N ILE A 64 12.09 4.42 6.71
CA ILE A 64 11.29 5.42 7.42
C ILE A 64 12.23 6.42 8.05
N ILE A 65 12.10 7.71 7.69
CA ILE A 65 12.89 8.80 8.23
C ILE A 65 11.95 9.96 8.57
N THR A 66 11.72 10.20 9.86
CA THR A 66 10.87 11.29 10.32
C THR A 66 11.65 12.35 11.05
N GLY A 67 11.30 13.63 10.84
CA GLY A 67 11.90 14.77 11.53
C GLY A 67 13.33 15.15 11.06
N ASP A 68 13.88 14.46 10.05
CA ASP A 68 15.25 14.72 9.53
C ASP A 68 15.25 14.87 8.00
N PRO A 69 14.91 16.05 7.47
CA PRO A 69 14.93 16.30 6.02
C PRO A 69 16.33 16.24 5.41
N VAL A 70 17.38 16.48 6.21
CA VAL A 70 18.78 16.38 5.74
C VAL A 70 19.16 14.93 5.49
N ALA A 71 18.79 14.01 6.40
CA ALA A 71 18.99 12.58 6.20
C ALA A 71 18.20 12.08 4.98
N VAL A 72 16.96 12.52 4.79
CA VAL A 72 16.16 12.19 3.60
C VAL A 72 16.86 12.61 2.33
N ALA A 73 17.36 13.86 2.25
CA ALA A 73 18.06 14.37 1.07
C ALA A 73 19.34 13.56 0.77
N LYS A 74 20.13 13.24 1.80
CA LYS A 74 21.35 12.41 1.67
C LYS A 74 21.02 11.01 1.15
N LYS A 75 19.99 10.35 1.72
CA LYS A 75 19.56 9.00 1.31
C LYS A 75 19.04 9.00 -0.11
N MET A 76 18.20 9.96 -0.49
CA MET A 76 17.69 10.08 -1.86
C MET A 76 18.84 10.32 -2.86
N THR A 77 19.77 11.21 -2.58
CA THR A 77 20.94 11.45 -3.43
C THR A 77 21.77 10.18 -3.62
N ALA A 78 22.05 9.46 -2.54
CA ALA A 78 22.78 8.18 -2.60
C ALA A 78 21.96 7.10 -3.36
N GLY A 79 20.65 7.08 -3.18
CA GLY A 79 19.76 6.17 -3.89
C GLY A 79 19.75 6.42 -5.39
N ILE A 80 19.61 7.67 -5.82
CA ILE A 80 19.65 8.07 -7.24
C ILE A 80 20.99 7.73 -7.87
N LYS A 81 22.10 7.91 -7.12
CA LYS A 81 23.43 7.52 -7.58
C LYS A 81 23.52 6.01 -7.84
N ARG A 82 23.02 5.17 -6.91
CA ARG A 82 22.96 3.71 -7.09
C ARG A 82 22.12 3.31 -8.33
N VAL A 83 20.97 3.97 -8.52
CA VAL A 83 20.14 3.76 -9.72
C VAL A 83 20.94 4.04 -11.00
N ARG A 84 21.64 5.16 -11.05
CA ARG A 84 22.46 5.54 -12.20
C ARG A 84 23.58 4.54 -12.45
N GLU A 85 24.32 4.15 -11.41
CA GLU A 85 25.40 3.16 -11.49
C GLU A 85 24.89 1.81 -12.00
N TYR A 86 23.75 1.34 -11.49
CA TYR A 86 23.10 0.13 -11.94
C TYR A 86 22.77 0.19 -13.44
N ARG A 87 22.13 1.26 -13.88
CA ARG A 87 21.75 1.44 -15.30
C ARG A 87 22.94 1.48 -16.23
N ILE A 88 24.03 2.15 -15.83
CA ILE A 88 25.28 2.16 -16.60
C ILE A 88 25.86 0.74 -16.70
N ALA A 89 25.94 0.02 -15.57
CA ALA A 89 26.50 -1.34 -15.53
C ALA A 89 25.69 -2.33 -16.41
N HIS A 90 24.38 -2.14 -16.50
CA HIS A 90 23.50 -2.98 -17.32
C HIS A 90 23.28 -2.43 -18.75
N LYS A 91 24.03 -1.39 -19.15
CA LYS A 91 23.89 -0.73 -20.48
C LYS A 91 22.46 -0.27 -20.78
N ASP A 92 21.70 0.06 -19.73
CA ASP A 92 20.34 0.57 -19.87
C ASP A 92 20.39 2.04 -20.28
N SER A 93 19.51 2.45 -21.20
CA SER A 93 19.48 3.82 -21.70
C SER A 93 19.02 4.79 -20.60
N PHE A 94 19.89 5.74 -20.25
CA PHE A 94 19.61 6.73 -19.21
C PHE A 94 18.48 7.73 -19.58
N PHE A 95 18.29 7.98 -20.85
CA PHE A 95 17.34 8.99 -21.36
C PHE A 95 15.95 8.43 -21.65
N PHE A 96 15.77 7.10 -21.60
CA PHE A 96 14.49 6.45 -21.81
C PHE A 96 13.91 5.95 -20.48
N ASN A 97 12.71 5.36 -20.56
CA ASN A 97 12.03 4.82 -19.39
C ASN A 97 12.94 3.83 -18.64
N TRP A 98 12.84 3.83 -17.31
CA TRP A 98 13.45 2.79 -16.52
C TRP A 98 12.85 1.42 -16.87
N ALA A 99 13.67 0.37 -16.74
CA ALA A 99 13.26 -1.02 -16.96
C ALA A 99 12.37 -1.60 -15.85
N ILE A 100 11.61 -0.76 -15.13
CA ILE A 100 10.60 -1.23 -14.18
C ILE A 100 9.43 -1.78 -14.97
N ASP A 101 9.14 -3.07 -14.75
CA ASP A 101 7.96 -3.71 -15.31
C ASP A 101 6.71 -3.34 -14.47
N VAL A 102 5.75 -2.70 -15.13
CA VAL A 102 4.44 -2.38 -14.54
C VAL A 102 3.37 -3.07 -15.39
N PRO A 103 2.83 -4.21 -14.93
CA PRO A 103 1.81 -4.95 -15.66
C PRO A 103 0.60 -4.08 -16.03
N LEU A 104 -0.05 -4.39 -17.15
CA LEU A 104 -1.20 -3.62 -17.63
C LEU A 104 -2.33 -3.53 -16.58
N GLU A 105 -2.54 -4.58 -15.83
CA GLU A 105 -3.54 -4.62 -14.75
C GLU A 105 -3.29 -3.61 -13.63
N TYR A 106 -2.01 -3.24 -13.37
CA TYR A 106 -1.65 -2.19 -12.42
C TYR A 106 -1.85 -0.79 -13.00
N GLN A 107 -1.86 -0.65 -14.31
CA GLN A 107 -2.06 0.63 -14.98
C GLN A 107 -3.55 1.01 -15.12
N GLN A 108 -4.44 0.09 -14.77
CA GLN A 108 -5.88 0.32 -14.84
C GLN A 108 -6.48 0.58 -13.45
N PRO A 109 -7.47 1.47 -13.35
CA PRO A 109 -8.14 1.73 -12.08
C PRO A 109 -8.93 0.49 -11.63
N PHE A 110 -8.83 0.17 -10.34
CA PHE A 110 -9.68 -0.83 -9.73
C PHE A 110 -11.09 -0.24 -9.50
N VAL A 111 -12.10 -0.92 -9.99
CA VAL A 111 -13.50 -0.55 -9.74
C VAL A 111 -14.06 -1.47 -8.65
N PRO A 112 -14.25 -0.98 -7.41
CA PRO A 112 -14.73 -1.80 -6.30
C PRO A 112 -16.22 -2.10 -6.46
N SER A 113 -16.52 -3.30 -6.94
CA SER A 113 -17.87 -3.90 -6.89
C SER A 113 -17.90 -5.01 -5.83
N HIS A 114 -19.09 -5.48 -5.44
CA HIS A 114 -19.20 -6.62 -4.51
C HIS A 114 -18.51 -7.86 -5.07
N GLU A 115 -18.68 -8.14 -6.36
CA GLU A 115 -18.02 -9.24 -7.05
C GLU A 115 -16.47 -9.07 -7.06
N ALA A 116 -15.98 -7.88 -7.42
CA ALA A 116 -14.54 -7.61 -7.43
C ALA A 116 -13.90 -7.68 -6.05
N MET A 117 -14.62 -7.27 -4.99
CA MET A 117 -14.16 -7.37 -3.61
C MET A 117 -14.18 -8.81 -3.10
N ALA A 118 -15.20 -9.59 -3.45
CA ALA A 118 -15.28 -11.01 -3.11
C ALA A 118 -14.24 -11.88 -3.84
N ALA A 119 -13.73 -11.41 -4.98
CA ALA A 119 -12.67 -12.09 -5.72
C ALA A 119 -11.26 -11.84 -5.15
N LEU A 120 -11.11 -10.96 -4.17
CA LEU A 120 -9.83 -10.72 -3.51
C LEU A 120 -9.46 -11.90 -2.61
N ASP A 121 -8.17 -12.21 -2.59
CA ASP A 121 -7.61 -13.30 -1.80
C ASP A 121 -6.52 -12.77 -0.86
N LEU A 122 -6.88 -12.57 0.41
CA LEU A 122 -6.02 -12.03 1.46
C LEU A 122 -5.54 -13.14 2.41
N HIS A 123 -4.98 -14.22 1.83
CA HIS A 123 -4.41 -15.33 2.60
C HIS A 123 -2.88 -15.34 2.52
N HIS A 124 -2.25 -15.83 3.60
CA HIS A 124 -0.81 -16.11 3.63
C HIS A 124 -0.41 -17.19 2.60
N GLY A 125 0.89 -17.29 2.34
CA GLY A 125 1.43 -18.31 1.41
C GLY A 125 1.39 -17.92 -0.05
N ARG A 126 0.81 -16.80 -0.39
CA ARG A 126 0.83 -16.24 -1.75
C ARG A 126 2.12 -15.45 -2.01
N PRO A 127 2.53 -15.26 -3.28
CA PRO A 127 3.61 -14.33 -3.62
C PRO A 127 3.32 -12.93 -3.07
N ALA A 128 4.28 -12.34 -2.37
CA ALA A 128 4.09 -11.07 -1.67
C ALA A 128 3.62 -9.92 -2.59
N HIS A 129 4.05 -9.90 -3.86
CA HIS A 129 3.59 -8.91 -4.84
C HIS A 129 2.10 -9.06 -5.17
N ALA A 130 1.60 -10.30 -5.28
CA ALA A 130 0.19 -10.57 -5.57
C ALA A 130 -0.70 -10.21 -4.37
N LEU A 131 -0.24 -10.57 -3.16
CA LEU A 131 -0.93 -10.19 -1.93
C LEU A 131 -0.94 -8.65 -1.74
N ALA A 132 0.16 -7.96 -2.02
CA ALA A 132 0.20 -6.49 -1.98
C ALA A 132 -0.80 -5.85 -2.96
N ALA A 133 -0.97 -6.44 -4.15
CA ALA A 133 -1.96 -5.99 -5.13
C ALA A 133 -3.39 -6.14 -4.61
N ASP A 134 -3.72 -7.27 -3.99
CA ASP A 134 -5.06 -7.50 -3.45
C ASP A 134 -5.33 -6.68 -2.19
N LEU A 135 -4.35 -6.51 -1.31
CA LEU A 135 -4.43 -5.58 -0.18
C LEU A 135 -4.68 -4.13 -0.67
N ARG A 136 -3.96 -3.68 -1.69
CA ARG A 136 -4.21 -2.37 -2.30
C ARG A 136 -5.64 -2.24 -2.82
N ARG A 137 -6.17 -3.26 -3.52
CA ARG A 137 -7.55 -3.28 -4.01
C ARG A 137 -8.56 -3.27 -2.86
N ALA A 138 -8.29 -4.01 -1.78
CA ALA A 138 -9.11 -3.99 -0.57
C ALA A 138 -9.17 -2.58 0.05
N PHE A 139 -8.02 -1.90 0.19
CA PHE A 139 -8.00 -0.51 0.66
C PHE A 139 -8.78 0.43 -0.25
N SER A 140 -8.66 0.29 -1.58
CA SER A 140 -9.44 1.06 -2.55
C SER A 140 -10.93 0.88 -2.37
N GLY A 141 -11.39 -0.36 -2.18
CA GLY A 141 -12.80 -0.69 -1.92
C GLY A 141 -13.29 -0.13 -0.58
N ILE A 142 -12.47 -0.21 0.47
CA ILE A 142 -12.80 0.33 1.79
C ILE A 142 -12.92 1.86 1.74
N VAL A 143 -12.02 2.56 1.03
CA VAL A 143 -12.16 4.00 0.79
C VAL A 143 -13.44 4.31 0.03
N ALA A 144 -13.74 3.54 -1.02
CA ALA A 144 -14.97 3.74 -1.77
C ALA A 144 -16.22 3.55 -0.90
N GLY A 145 -16.28 2.47 -0.12
CA GLY A 145 -17.44 2.12 0.70
C GLY A 145 -17.66 3.03 1.93
N ASN A 146 -16.62 3.67 2.44
CA ASN A 146 -16.71 4.52 3.64
C ASN A 146 -16.68 6.02 3.36
N VAL A 147 -16.17 6.46 2.19
CA VAL A 147 -15.86 7.88 1.96
C VAL A 147 -16.46 8.40 0.66
N LYS A 148 -16.58 7.57 -0.39
CA LYS A 148 -17.10 7.99 -1.68
C LYS A 148 -18.63 7.79 -1.75
N GLU A 149 -19.35 8.80 -2.21
CA GLU A 149 -20.81 8.80 -2.25
C GLU A 149 -21.40 7.58 -2.97
N ASP A 150 -20.88 7.26 -4.16
CA ASP A 150 -21.35 6.10 -4.93
C ASP A 150 -21.05 4.76 -4.25
N GLY A 151 -19.91 4.66 -3.55
CA GLY A 151 -19.54 3.48 -2.78
C GLY A 151 -20.45 3.31 -1.56
N MET A 152 -20.69 4.38 -0.81
CA MET A 152 -21.61 4.36 0.35
C MET A 152 -23.04 3.96 -0.06
N ARG A 153 -23.57 4.50 -1.18
CA ARG A 153 -24.87 4.11 -1.72
C ARG A 153 -24.92 2.62 -2.07
N ARG A 154 -23.84 2.05 -2.62
CA ARG A 154 -23.78 0.62 -2.91
C ARG A 154 -23.80 -0.22 -1.65
N ILE A 155 -23.07 0.21 -0.60
CA ILE A 155 -23.12 -0.47 0.70
C ILE A 155 -24.51 -0.40 1.33
N GLU A 156 -25.20 0.74 1.24
CA GLU A 156 -26.57 0.89 1.72
C GLU A 156 -27.56 -0.04 0.97
N GLN A 157 -27.38 -0.17 -0.34
CA GLN A 157 -28.28 -0.95 -1.19
C GLN A 157 -28.03 -2.46 -1.11
N PHE A 158 -26.77 -2.89 -1.09
CA PHE A 158 -26.38 -4.31 -1.25
C PHE A 158 -25.72 -4.90 -0.01
N GLY A 159 -25.53 -4.11 1.05
CA GLY A 159 -24.81 -4.52 2.25
C GLY A 159 -23.28 -4.37 2.12
N PRO A 160 -22.51 -4.78 3.16
CA PRO A 160 -21.06 -4.68 3.16
C PRO A 160 -20.44 -5.60 2.11
N PHE A 161 -19.25 -5.21 1.64
CA PHE A 161 -18.43 -6.07 0.79
C PHE A 161 -18.07 -7.37 1.51
N GLU A 162 -17.97 -8.46 0.77
CA GLU A 162 -17.42 -9.72 1.25
C GLU A 162 -15.93 -9.77 0.87
N ILE A 163 -15.07 -10.14 1.81
CA ILE A 163 -13.63 -10.25 1.57
C ILE A 163 -13.13 -11.57 2.17
N HIS A 164 -12.43 -12.38 1.36
CA HIS A 164 -11.78 -13.60 1.82
C HIS A 164 -10.36 -13.29 2.30
N GLY A 165 -10.01 -13.78 3.49
CA GLY A 165 -8.68 -13.56 4.05
C GLY A 165 -8.46 -14.22 5.40
N ASP A 166 -7.19 -14.42 5.72
CA ASP A 166 -6.78 -14.97 7.02
C ASP A 166 -7.21 -14.05 8.17
N PRO A 167 -7.71 -14.60 9.28
CA PRO A 167 -8.24 -13.82 10.39
C PRO A 167 -7.25 -12.82 10.99
N ASP A 168 -5.98 -13.17 11.11
CA ASP A 168 -4.94 -12.31 11.65
C ASP A 168 -4.62 -11.14 10.70
N MET A 169 -4.60 -11.38 9.40
CA MET A 169 -4.42 -10.37 8.37
C MET A 169 -5.60 -9.39 8.35
N MET A 170 -6.82 -9.91 8.40
CA MET A 170 -8.01 -9.08 8.43
C MET A 170 -8.13 -8.29 9.74
N HIS A 171 -7.70 -8.86 10.85
CA HIS A 171 -7.63 -8.13 12.12
C HIS A 171 -6.58 -7.00 12.08
N ALA A 172 -5.42 -7.24 11.47
CA ALA A 172 -4.39 -6.22 11.29
C ALA A 172 -4.87 -5.07 10.38
N LEU A 173 -5.63 -5.39 9.33
CA LEU A 173 -6.24 -4.40 8.44
C LEU A 173 -7.25 -3.53 9.20
N ASP A 174 -8.15 -4.12 9.98
CA ASP A 174 -9.11 -3.38 10.79
C ASP A 174 -8.42 -2.50 11.85
N ALA A 175 -7.39 -3.02 12.50
CA ALA A 175 -6.60 -2.26 13.47
C ALA A 175 -5.91 -1.05 12.83
N LEU A 176 -5.35 -1.19 11.63
CA LEU A 176 -4.74 -0.08 10.89
C LEU A 176 -5.78 0.99 10.51
N LEU A 177 -6.96 0.58 10.06
CA LEU A 177 -8.04 1.51 9.72
C LEU A 177 -8.54 2.28 10.95
N ARG A 178 -8.71 1.62 12.10
CA ARG A 178 -9.06 2.26 13.36
C ARG A 178 -8.01 3.27 13.80
N ALA A 179 -6.72 2.92 13.69
CA ALA A 179 -5.63 3.84 13.98
C ALA A 179 -5.66 5.10 13.08
N PHE A 180 -6.03 4.94 11.81
CA PHE A 180 -6.21 6.10 10.91
C PHE A 180 -7.39 6.98 11.30
N VAL A 181 -8.48 6.41 11.78
CA VAL A 181 -9.62 7.15 12.30
C VAL A 181 -9.24 7.93 13.58
N GLU A 182 -8.58 7.26 14.52
CA GLU A 182 -8.09 7.88 15.78
C GLU A 182 -7.11 9.01 15.50
N GLN A 183 -6.23 8.85 14.53
CA GLN A 183 -5.28 9.88 14.09
C GLN A 183 -5.93 10.96 13.19
N ARG A 184 -7.24 10.92 12.97
CA ARG A 184 -8.00 11.81 12.08
C ARG A 184 -7.48 11.84 10.64
N ARG A 185 -6.98 10.69 10.16
CA ARG A 185 -6.43 10.49 8.81
C ARG A 185 -7.40 9.81 7.86
N MET A 186 -8.57 9.44 8.35
CA MET A 186 -9.69 8.96 7.56
C MET A 186 -10.92 9.80 7.91
N LYS A 187 -11.49 10.51 6.92
CA LYS A 187 -12.69 11.31 7.12
C LYS A 187 -13.89 10.38 7.02
N ILE A 188 -14.51 10.11 8.17
CA ILE A 188 -15.77 9.36 8.25
C ILE A 188 -16.82 10.22 8.92
N ALA A 189 -18.08 10.04 8.53
CA ALA A 189 -19.22 10.67 9.20
C ALA A 189 -19.66 9.77 10.37
N GLY A 190 -19.39 10.20 11.61
CA GLY A 190 -19.76 9.46 12.81
C GLY A 190 -18.76 8.38 13.23
N GLU A 191 -19.28 7.28 13.79
CA GLU A 191 -18.49 6.14 14.24
C GLU A 191 -17.99 5.30 13.06
N TYR A 192 -16.73 4.85 13.11
CA TYR A 192 -16.20 3.94 12.10
C TYR A 192 -16.90 2.58 12.18
N ARG A 193 -17.51 2.20 11.07
CA ARG A 193 -18.09 0.88 10.87
C ARG A 193 -17.49 0.28 9.60
N PRO A 194 -16.92 -0.94 9.67
CA PRO A 194 -16.39 -1.59 8.49
C PRO A 194 -17.47 -1.73 7.40
N CYS A 195 -17.15 -1.26 6.19
CA CYS A 195 -18.02 -1.47 5.01
C CYS A 195 -17.79 -2.85 4.37
N TYR A 196 -17.18 -3.78 5.10
CA TYR A 196 -16.90 -5.13 4.67
C TYR A 196 -17.17 -6.14 5.79
N ARG A 197 -17.32 -7.40 5.40
CA ARG A 197 -17.34 -8.58 6.28
C ARG A 197 -16.32 -9.59 5.78
N VAL A 198 -15.71 -10.29 6.71
CA VAL A 198 -14.73 -11.33 6.41
C VAL A 198 -15.45 -12.65 6.20
N LEU A 199 -15.11 -13.33 5.12
CA LEU A 199 -15.48 -14.71 4.87
C LEU A 199 -14.23 -15.58 5.03
N SER A 200 -14.34 -16.58 5.86
CA SER A 200 -13.30 -17.59 6.07
C SER A 200 -13.42 -18.72 5.02
#